data_288bd42de0d0107e15301e3f8115afed
#
_entry.id   288bd42de0d0107e15301e3f8115afed
#
_cell.length_a   1.000
_cell.length_b   1.000
_cell.length_c   1.000
_cell.angle_alpha   90.00
_cell.angle_beta   90.00
_cell.angle_gamma   90.00
#
_symmetry.space_group_name_H-M   'P 1'
#
loop_
_entity.id
_entity.type
_entity.pdbx_description
1 polymer ?
#
loop_
_entity_poly.entity_id
_entity_poly.type
_entity_poly.pdbx_seq_one_letter_code
_entity_poly.pdbx_strand_id
1 'polypeptide(L)'
;MPAPTSRHDRQFESLIVGEDSPGTLVADFEALMDFIATGVRSTGKYHLLPMARLNELDELMTTPLRPQLQRPQQRSFPHLHGLYMLLRATRIGMAVGQGKASGKLVLDPFMSEQWAQLNPTEKYCNLLEAWLRVSSWQSIGGSGSSIFSGPAVRARDVWQSIPQEGLRFSKKEQAGKGFFYCEEQMTSLALLELFGFMTVVRGKPIEGISWAVEEIGHTPFGDQMLTLILGGFDGLCFSREQSDLDFGVWQKALQPMFPRWVNNLKLPEPVFRDGIFYFKVSLGKPWRRIAIAADHSLEELADCIISAFDFDGDHLHRFQIRDSDGKVLSVNHPAITDADLHTDEFAVGYLPVEEGQAIPFIYDFGAN
;
A
#
# COMPACT_ATOMS: atom_id res chain seq x y z
N MET A 1 4.32 -45.28 22.11
CA MET A 1 4.47 -44.29 21.04
C MET A 1 4.63 -42.94 21.69
N PRO A 2 5.74 -42.22 21.54
CA PRO A 2 5.87 -40.85 22.05
C PRO A 2 4.99 -39.92 21.25
N ALA A 3 4.34 -38.97 21.95
CA ALA A 3 3.52 -37.91 21.36
C ALA A 3 4.34 -37.00 20.44
N PRO A 4 3.74 -36.40 19.39
CA PRO A 4 4.47 -35.49 18.51
C PRO A 4 4.88 -34.26 19.33
N THR A 5 6.17 -34.00 19.37
CA THR A 5 6.77 -32.77 19.89
C THR A 5 6.17 -31.55 19.24
N SER A 6 5.73 -30.61 20.04
CA SER A 6 5.10 -29.36 19.64
C SER A 6 6.03 -28.57 18.68
N ARG A 7 5.45 -28.01 17.60
CA ARG A 7 6.09 -27.18 16.57
C ARG A 7 6.67 -25.84 17.07
N HIS A 8 6.87 -25.65 18.39
CA HIS A 8 7.11 -24.32 18.99
C HIS A 8 8.54 -24.01 19.45
N ASP A 9 9.51 -24.91 19.21
CA ASP A 9 10.92 -24.64 19.57
C ASP A 9 11.81 -24.40 18.33
N ARG A 10 11.40 -23.51 17.41
CA ARG A 10 12.37 -22.93 16.49
C ARG A 10 13.07 -21.78 17.22
N GLN A 11 14.32 -21.99 17.60
CA GLN A 11 15.21 -20.91 18.03
C GLN A 11 15.35 -19.95 16.85
N PHE A 12 14.72 -18.78 16.96
CA PHE A 12 14.93 -17.68 16.01
C PHE A 12 16.24 -16.99 16.37
N GLU A 13 17.20 -16.94 15.46
CA GLU A 13 18.35 -16.05 15.63
C GLU A 13 17.85 -14.61 15.62
N SER A 14 18.27 -13.82 16.62
CA SER A 14 17.91 -12.41 16.68
C SER A 14 18.61 -11.65 15.55
N LEU A 15 17.83 -10.89 14.78
CA LEU A 15 18.32 -10.10 13.65
C LEU A 15 18.56 -8.65 14.09
N ILE A 16 19.72 -8.12 13.72
CA ILE A 16 20.03 -6.68 13.84
C ILE A 16 19.88 -6.10 12.46
N VAL A 17 18.92 -5.21 12.28
CA VAL A 17 18.76 -4.44 11.05
C VAL A 17 19.81 -3.33 11.01
N GLY A 18 20.57 -3.27 9.93
CA GLY A 18 21.55 -2.23 9.60
C GLY A 18 21.21 -1.56 8.26
N GLU A 19 22.16 -0.80 7.73
CA GLU A 19 21.98 -0.09 6.44
C GLU A 19 21.82 -1.06 5.27
N ASP A 20 22.58 -2.18 5.27
CA ASP A 20 22.62 -3.17 4.17
C ASP A 20 22.17 -4.57 4.61
N SER A 21 21.56 -4.71 5.78
CA SER A 21 21.13 -6.00 6.32
C SER A 21 19.81 -5.89 7.05
N PRO A 22 18.84 -6.78 6.77
CA PRO A 22 18.91 -7.94 5.85
C PRO A 22 18.83 -7.58 4.36
N GLY A 23 18.44 -6.35 4.01
CA GLY A 23 18.39 -5.78 2.68
C GLY A 23 18.57 -4.26 2.76
N THR A 24 18.45 -3.56 1.64
CA THR A 24 18.74 -2.12 1.54
C THR A 24 17.52 -1.23 1.78
N LEU A 25 16.39 -1.83 2.19
CA LEU A 25 15.09 -1.17 2.27
C LEU A 25 15.12 0.17 3.01
N VAL A 26 15.71 0.21 4.21
CA VAL A 26 15.67 1.42 5.07
C VAL A 26 16.48 2.54 4.44
N ALA A 27 17.68 2.25 3.93
CA ALA A 27 18.52 3.22 3.25
C ALA A 27 17.84 3.77 1.97
N ASP A 28 17.29 2.89 1.14
CA ASP A 28 16.61 3.29 -0.10
C ASP A 28 15.31 4.06 0.17
N PHE A 29 14.60 3.73 1.23
CA PHE A 29 13.41 4.47 1.65
C PHE A 29 13.75 5.88 2.16
N GLU A 30 14.81 6.02 2.93
CA GLU A 30 15.31 7.32 3.40
C GLU A 30 15.82 8.18 2.25
N ALA A 31 16.51 7.60 1.27
CA ALA A 31 16.90 8.30 0.05
C ALA A 31 15.67 8.83 -0.74
N LEU A 32 14.58 8.06 -0.80
CA LEU A 32 13.31 8.54 -1.36
C LEU A 32 12.72 9.69 -0.54
N MET A 33 12.75 9.60 0.79
CA MET A 33 12.26 10.67 1.66
C MET A 33 13.05 11.97 1.45
N ASP A 34 14.37 11.90 1.42
CA ASP A 34 15.26 13.05 1.18
C ASP A 34 15.01 13.70 -0.18
N PHE A 35 14.80 12.86 -1.21
CA PHE A 35 14.44 13.32 -2.55
C PHE A 35 13.11 14.12 -2.56
N ILE A 36 12.15 13.72 -1.74
CA ILE A 36 10.83 14.35 -1.65
C ILE A 36 10.81 15.54 -0.69
N ALA A 37 11.76 15.65 0.25
CA ALA A 37 11.74 16.66 1.31
C ALA A 37 11.61 18.10 0.81
N THR A 38 12.13 18.42 -0.38
CA THR A 38 11.96 19.73 -1.03
C THR A 38 10.61 19.91 -1.72
N GLY A 39 9.79 18.86 -1.75
CA GLY A 39 8.53 18.77 -2.46
C GLY A 39 8.70 18.54 -3.95
N VAL A 40 8.18 17.45 -4.44
CA VAL A 40 8.26 17.02 -5.83
C VAL A 40 6.90 17.17 -6.51
N ARG A 41 6.87 17.77 -7.72
CA ARG A 41 5.65 17.81 -8.52
C ARG A 41 5.20 16.37 -8.81
N SER A 42 3.94 16.07 -8.58
CA SER A 42 3.35 14.77 -8.89
C SER A 42 2.49 14.81 -10.14
N THR A 43 2.19 13.65 -10.73
CA THR A 43 1.45 13.52 -11.99
C THR A 43 0.27 12.57 -11.87
N GLY A 44 -0.81 12.92 -12.58
CA GLY A 44 -2.01 12.08 -12.68
C GLY A 44 -2.78 11.95 -11.37
N LYS A 45 -3.88 11.19 -11.42
CA LYS A 45 -4.81 10.99 -10.29
C LYS A 45 -4.25 10.18 -9.11
N TYR A 46 -3.11 9.51 -9.32
CA TYR A 46 -2.41 8.73 -8.29
C TYR A 46 -1.18 9.45 -7.73
N HIS A 47 -0.98 10.71 -8.15
CA HIS A 47 0.13 11.56 -7.70
C HIS A 47 1.50 10.92 -7.86
N LEU A 48 1.73 10.14 -8.92
CA LEU A 48 2.99 9.46 -9.18
C LEU A 48 4.13 10.46 -9.45
N LEU A 49 5.35 10.01 -9.25
CA LEU A 49 6.57 10.77 -9.57
C LEU A 49 6.65 11.05 -11.08
N PRO A 50 7.06 12.26 -11.49
CA PRO A 50 7.15 12.62 -12.89
C PRO A 50 8.31 11.90 -13.57
N MET A 51 8.10 11.49 -14.81
CA MET A 51 9.09 10.77 -15.63
C MET A 51 10.48 11.41 -15.62
N ALA A 52 10.53 12.74 -15.66
CA ALA A 52 11.80 13.49 -15.70
C ALA A 52 12.67 13.35 -14.44
N ARG A 53 12.09 12.88 -13.32
CA ARG A 53 12.79 12.77 -12.05
C ARG A 53 13.14 11.31 -11.68
N LEU A 54 12.64 10.32 -12.45
CA LEU A 54 12.78 8.90 -12.09
C LEU A 54 14.23 8.42 -12.18
N ASN A 55 14.97 8.81 -13.23
CA ASN A 55 16.37 8.42 -13.36
C ASN A 55 17.25 9.06 -12.27
N GLU A 56 16.95 10.30 -11.89
CA GLU A 56 17.67 10.99 -10.80
C GLU A 56 17.45 10.23 -9.47
N LEU A 57 16.22 9.83 -9.19
CA LEU A 57 15.92 9.07 -7.99
C LEU A 57 16.51 7.65 -8.05
N ASP A 58 16.48 7.00 -9.22
CA ASP A 58 17.07 5.67 -9.41
C ASP A 58 18.57 5.66 -9.08
N GLU A 59 19.31 6.71 -9.47
CA GLU A 59 20.76 6.84 -9.17
C GLU A 59 21.06 7.04 -7.68
N LEU A 60 20.07 7.44 -6.87
CA LEU A 60 20.22 7.56 -5.40
C LEU A 60 20.01 6.23 -4.68
N MET A 61 19.46 5.22 -5.35
CA MET A 61 19.23 3.92 -4.73
C MET A 61 20.54 3.16 -4.53
N THR A 62 20.60 2.35 -3.50
CA THR A 62 21.77 1.49 -3.20
C THR A 62 22.16 0.64 -4.41
N THR A 63 21.15 0.18 -5.15
CA THR A 63 21.39 -0.57 -6.40
C THR A 63 20.50 -0.04 -7.52
N PRO A 64 20.95 0.96 -8.31
CA PRO A 64 20.17 1.54 -9.40
C PRO A 64 19.85 0.53 -10.50
N LEU A 65 18.64 0.60 -11.09
CA LEU A 65 18.23 -0.28 -12.20
C LEU A 65 18.70 0.21 -13.57
N ARG A 66 18.75 1.50 -13.79
CA ARG A 66 19.13 2.16 -15.05
C ARG A 66 18.42 1.58 -16.29
N PRO A 67 17.08 1.55 -16.31
CA PRO A 67 16.35 0.93 -17.41
C PRO A 67 16.60 1.67 -18.73
N GLN A 68 16.84 0.90 -19.80
CA GLN A 68 17.02 1.48 -21.13
C GLN A 68 15.66 1.66 -21.84
N LEU A 69 14.89 2.63 -21.36
CA LEU A 69 13.56 2.95 -21.87
C LEU A 69 13.51 4.41 -22.38
N GLN A 70 12.88 4.65 -23.52
CA GLN A 70 12.74 6.00 -24.10
C GLN A 70 11.80 6.88 -23.25
N ARG A 71 10.75 6.30 -22.65
CA ARG A 71 9.75 7.01 -21.84
C ARG A 71 9.39 6.18 -20.61
N PRO A 72 10.31 6.04 -19.64
CA PRO A 72 10.04 5.24 -18.45
C PRO A 72 8.97 5.90 -17.59
N GLN A 73 8.00 5.12 -17.14
CA GLN A 73 7.03 5.52 -16.13
C GLN A 73 7.51 5.01 -14.77
N GLN A 74 6.94 5.51 -13.66
CA GLN A 74 7.33 5.07 -12.31
C GLN A 74 7.25 3.54 -12.15
N ARG A 75 6.25 2.88 -12.73
CA ARG A 75 6.11 1.41 -12.75
C ARG A 75 7.21 0.70 -13.55
N SER A 76 7.96 1.42 -14.39
CA SER A 76 9.15 0.88 -15.06
C SER A 76 10.37 0.73 -14.13
N PHE A 77 10.25 1.24 -12.91
CA PHE A 77 11.21 1.12 -11.82
C PHE A 77 10.54 0.39 -10.66
N PRO A 78 10.45 -0.95 -10.67
CA PRO A 78 9.67 -1.70 -9.69
C PRO A 78 10.04 -1.41 -8.24
N HIS A 79 11.34 -1.21 -7.94
CA HIS A 79 11.83 -0.83 -6.62
C HIS A 79 11.32 0.56 -6.20
N LEU A 80 11.41 1.58 -7.08
CA LEU A 80 10.87 2.92 -6.79
C LEU A 80 9.36 2.90 -6.65
N HIS A 81 8.68 2.07 -7.45
CA HIS A 81 7.23 1.92 -7.39
C HIS A 81 6.79 1.29 -6.06
N GLY A 82 7.52 0.28 -5.60
CA GLY A 82 7.34 -0.34 -4.29
C GLY A 82 7.63 0.62 -3.14
N LEU A 83 8.78 1.30 -3.15
CA LEU A 83 9.12 2.30 -2.13
C LEU A 83 8.10 3.43 -2.06
N TYR A 84 7.60 3.89 -3.22
CA TYR A 84 6.52 4.88 -3.28
C TYR A 84 5.22 4.36 -2.66
N MET A 85 4.87 3.09 -2.88
CA MET A 85 3.72 2.47 -2.24
C MET A 85 3.87 2.47 -0.71
N LEU A 86 5.06 2.14 -0.20
CA LEU A 86 5.36 2.19 1.25
C LEU A 86 5.27 3.61 1.79
N LEU A 87 5.78 4.59 1.06
CA LEU A 87 5.71 6.01 1.43
C LEU A 87 4.27 6.48 1.60
N ARG A 88 3.36 6.02 0.75
CA ARG A 88 1.94 6.32 0.84
C ARG A 88 1.25 5.54 1.98
N ALA A 89 1.58 4.24 2.13
CA ALA A 89 1.01 3.39 3.16
C ALA A 89 1.39 3.82 4.60
N THR A 90 2.60 4.37 4.78
CA THR A 90 3.05 4.93 6.06
C THR A 90 2.51 6.34 6.32
N ARG A 91 1.85 6.98 5.35
CA ARG A 91 1.44 8.39 5.35
C ARG A 91 2.60 9.38 5.55
N ILE A 92 3.84 8.94 5.44
CA ILE A 92 5.01 9.83 5.48
C ILE A 92 5.01 10.75 4.25
N GLY A 93 4.61 10.24 3.07
CA GLY A 93 4.45 11.05 1.87
C GLY A 93 2.99 11.34 1.57
N MET A 94 2.64 12.63 1.54
CA MET A 94 1.29 13.10 1.24
C MET A 94 1.24 13.92 -0.06
N ALA A 95 0.13 13.81 -0.78
CA ALA A 95 -0.12 14.62 -1.97
C ALA A 95 -0.92 15.88 -1.58
N VAL A 96 -0.42 17.04 -1.89
CA VAL A 96 -1.06 18.32 -1.62
C VAL A 96 -1.36 19.07 -2.92
N GLY A 97 -2.47 19.82 -2.93
CA GLY A 97 -2.88 20.63 -4.08
C GLY A 97 -3.62 19.79 -5.12
N GLN A 98 -4.94 19.75 -5.02
CA GLN A 98 -5.81 19.05 -5.96
C GLN A 98 -6.27 19.99 -7.07
N GLY A 99 -5.74 19.78 -8.24
CA GLY A 99 -6.29 20.29 -9.51
C GLY A 99 -5.97 19.26 -10.59
N LYS A 100 -6.78 19.19 -11.63
CA LYS A 100 -6.69 18.19 -12.72
C LYS A 100 -5.30 18.08 -13.40
N ALA A 101 -4.30 18.86 -13.01
CA ALA A 101 -3.04 18.96 -13.74
C ALA A 101 -1.76 18.76 -12.91
N SER A 102 -1.67 19.08 -11.63
CA SER A 102 -0.39 18.95 -10.90
C SER A 102 -0.55 19.09 -9.39
N GLY A 103 -0.50 18.00 -8.66
CA GLY A 103 -0.27 17.98 -7.22
C GLY A 103 1.23 18.10 -6.90
N LYS A 104 1.53 18.28 -5.63
CA LYS A 104 2.88 18.24 -5.08
C LYS A 104 2.93 17.11 -4.06
N LEU A 105 3.94 16.25 -4.15
CA LEU A 105 4.24 15.27 -3.14
C LEU A 105 5.18 15.92 -2.12
N VAL A 106 4.82 15.86 -0.87
CA VAL A 106 5.58 16.42 0.25
C VAL A 106 5.65 15.40 1.37
N LEU A 107 6.57 15.58 2.31
CA LEU A 107 6.57 14.81 3.54
C LEU A 107 5.58 15.40 4.53
N ASP A 108 4.83 14.53 5.22
CA ASP A 108 4.03 14.92 6.37
C ASP A 108 4.95 15.23 7.56
N PRO A 109 4.87 16.42 8.18
CA PRO A 109 5.78 16.79 9.25
C PRO A 109 5.64 15.90 10.48
N PHE A 110 4.42 15.53 10.88
CA PHE A 110 4.14 14.72 12.05
C PHE A 110 4.67 13.28 11.87
N MET A 111 4.41 12.67 10.71
CA MET A 111 4.89 11.32 10.41
C MET A 111 6.41 11.28 10.23
N SER A 112 6.99 12.33 9.63
CA SER A 112 8.44 12.44 9.45
C SER A 112 9.19 12.60 10.78
N GLU A 113 8.63 13.34 11.74
CA GLU A 113 9.19 13.46 13.09
C GLU A 113 9.17 12.11 13.82
N GLN A 114 8.07 11.37 13.76
CA GLN A 114 8.00 10.01 14.32
C GLN A 114 9.02 9.08 13.68
N TRP A 115 9.12 9.10 12.33
CA TRP A 115 10.09 8.29 11.59
C TRP A 115 11.53 8.56 12.05
N ALA A 116 11.89 9.82 12.25
CA ALA A 116 13.24 10.22 12.69
C ALA A 116 13.59 9.69 14.10
N GLN A 117 12.57 9.40 14.93
CA GLN A 117 12.78 8.86 16.28
C GLN A 117 12.92 7.32 16.30
N LEU A 118 12.53 6.64 15.22
CA LEU A 118 12.62 5.19 15.13
C LEU A 118 14.06 4.72 14.88
N ASN A 119 14.45 3.63 15.52
CA ASN A 119 15.71 2.95 15.20
C ASN A 119 15.57 2.12 13.89
N PRO A 120 16.67 1.67 13.26
CA PRO A 120 16.61 0.95 11.99
C PRO A 120 15.72 -0.31 12.01
N THR A 121 15.68 -1.04 13.11
CA THR A 121 14.82 -2.22 13.26
C THR A 121 13.35 -1.83 13.28
N GLU A 122 13.00 -0.77 13.98
CA GLU A 122 11.63 -0.24 14.03
C GLU A 122 11.19 0.27 12.65
N LYS A 123 12.05 1.00 11.96
CA LYS A 123 11.80 1.46 10.59
C LYS A 123 11.50 0.28 9.66
N TYR A 124 12.35 -0.74 9.68
CA TYR A 124 12.18 -1.95 8.87
C TYR A 124 10.85 -2.66 9.16
N CYS A 125 10.52 -2.87 10.44
CA CYS A 125 9.31 -3.59 10.83
C CYS A 125 8.03 -2.78 10.51
N ASN A 126 8.06 -1.46 10.69
CA ASN A 126 6.94 -0.60 10.29
C ASN A 126 6.75 -0.61 8.75
N LEU A 127 7.84 -0.63 7.96
CA LEU A 127 7.74 -0.78 6.50
C LEU A 127 7.22 -2.15 6.09
N LEU A 128 7.56 -3.21 6.85
CA LEU A 128 7.03 -4.55 6.60
C LEU A 128 5.51 -4.61 6.78
N GLU A 129 5.00 -4.04 7.87
CA GLU A 129 3.55 -3.92 8.07
C GLU A 129 2.91 -2.97 7.06
N ALA A 130 3.57 -1.85 6.73
CA ALA A 130 3.11 -0.95 5.68
C ALA A 130 2.91 -1.69 4.35
N TRP A 131 3.85 -2.56 3.97
CA TRP A 131 3.74 -3.35 2.75
C TRP A 131 2.62 -4.37 2.80
N LEU A 132 2.68 -5.28 3.78
CA LEU A 132 1.88 -6.51 3.72
C LEU A 132 0.48 -6.36 4.33
N ARG A 133 0.24 -5.29 5.13
CA ARG A 133 -1.05 -5.06 5.80
C ARG A 133 -1.77 -3.81 5.31
N VAL A 134 -1.05 -2.69 5.17
CA VAL A 134 -1.66 -1.37 4.97
C VAL A 134 -1.74 -0.98 3.50
N SER A 135 -0.72 -1.33 2.71
CA SER A 135 -0.60 -0.87 1.32
C SER A 135 -1.69 -1.43 0.39
N SER A 136 -1.97 -0.68 -0.65
CA SER A 136 -2.93 -1.05 -1.69
C SER A 136 -2.39 -0.73 -3.07
N TRP A 137 -2.54 -1.64 -4.03
CA TRP A 137 -2.22 -1.38 -5.42
C TRP A 137 -3.00 -0.19 -6.00
N GLN A 138 -4.21 0.05 -5.51
CA GLN A 138 -5.06 1.15 -5.96
C GLN A 138 -4.43 2.52 -5.67
N SER A 139 -3.65 2.67 -4.59
CA SER A 139 -2.99 3.93 -4.22
C SER A 139 -1.94 4.37 -5.25
N ILE A 140 -1.39 3.43 -6.00
CA ILE A 140 -0.34 3.65 -7.00
C ILE A 140 -0.79 3.36 -8.44
N GLY A 141 -2.08 3.13 -8.65
CA GLY A 141 -2.68 2.94 -9.97
C GLY A 141 -2.72 1.51 -10.48
N GLY A 142 -2.40 0.54 -9.64
CA GLY A 142 -2.56 -0.89 -9.94
C GLY A 142 -4.02 -1.34 -9.94
N SER A 143 -4.26 -2.49 -10.54
CA SER A 143 -5.56 -3.17 -10.56
C SER A 143 -5.62 -4.16 -9.40
N GLY A 144 -6.69 -4.20 -8.67
CA GLY A 144 -6.92 -5.20 -7.63
C GLY A 144 -7.62 -4.60 -6.41
N SER A 145 -8.93 -4.68 -6.43
CA SER A 145 -9.80 -4.37 -5.30
C SER A 145 -10.23 -5.64 -4.54
N SER A 146 -9.73 -6.81 -4.93
CA SER A 146 -10.09 -8.08 -4.31
C SER A 146 -9.10 -8.45 -3.21
N ILE A 147 -9.59 -9.01 -2.10
CA ILE A 147 -8.80 -9.64 -1.05
C ILE A 147 -7.83 -10.72 -1.58
N PHE A 148 -8.11 -11.26 -2.78
CA PHE A 148 -7.28 -12.26 -3.47
C PHE A 148 -6.18 -11.64 -4.36
N SER A 149 -6.00 -10.34 -4.37
CA SER A 149 -5.02 -9.65 -5.23
C SER A 149 -4.21 -8.56 -4.52
N GLY A 150 -4.29 -8.46 -3.20
CA GLY A 150 -3.55 -7.51 -2.39
C GLY A 150 -2.02 -7.72 -2.42
N PRO A 151 -1.24 -6.76 -1.91
CA PRO A 151 0.22 -6.84 -1.89
C PRO A 151 0.78 -8.09 -1.21
N ALA A 152 0.19 -8.52 -0.10
CA ALA A 152 0.58 -9.75 0.61
C ALA A 152 0.37 -11.01 -0.25
N VAL A 153 -0.76 -11.10 -0.96
CA VAL A 153 -1.04 -12.23 -1.86
C VAL A 153 -0.03 -12.25 -3.02
N ARG A 154 0.26 -11.09 -3.63
CA ARG A 154 1.25 -11.02 -4.70
C ARG A 154 2.67 -11.35 -4.24
N ALA A 155 3.07 -10.91 -3.05
CA ALA A 155 4.34 -11.27 -2.44
C ALA A 155 4.45 -12.80 -2.24
N ARG A 156 3.38 -13.42 -1.72
CA ARG A 156 3.28 -14.88 -1.55
C ARG A 156 3.37 -15.61 -2.89
N ASP A 157 2.61 -15.18 -3.89
CA ASP A 157 2.58 -15.81 -5.21
C ASP A 157 3.98 -15.79 -5.84
N VAL A 158 4.69 -14.64 -5.79
CA VAL A 158 6.06 -14.52 -6.30
C VAL A 158 7.00 -15.44 -5.52
N TRP A 159 7.00 -15.38 -4.18
CA TRP A 159 7.86 -16.20 -3.36
C TRP A 159 7.66 -17.70 -3.60
N GLN A 160 6.40 -18.16 -3.64
CA GLN A 160 6.08 -19.58 -3.85
C GLN A 160 6.33 -20.07 -5.28
N SER A 161 6.39 -19.17 -6.26
CA SER A 161 6.66 -19.52 -7.65
C SER A 161 8.14 -19.79 -7.94
N ILE A 162 9.04 -19.35 -7.06
CA ILE A 162 10.48 -19.59 -7.21
C ILE A 162 10.84 -20.92 -6.54
N PRO A 163 11.50 -21.85 -7.24
CA PRO A 163 12.01 -23.09 -6.64
C PRO A 163 13.04 -22.82 -5.53
N GLN A 164 13.18 -23.74 -4.58
CA GLN A 164 14.15 -23.62 -3.47
C GLN A 164 15.61 -23.52 -3.95
N GLU A 165 15.93 -24.16 -5.06
CA GLU A 165 17.23 -24.07 -5.74
C GLU A 165 17.45 -22.76 -6.48
N GLY A 166 16.46 -21.87 -6.48
CA GLY A 166 16.43 -20.64 -7.25
C GLY A 166 15.98 -20.83 -8.69
N LEU A 167 15.89 -19.73 -9.44
CA LEU A 167 15.45 -19.70 -10.82
C LEU A 167 16.45 -18.89 -11.65
N ARG A 168 16.96 -19.49 -12.73
CA ARG A 168 17.85 -18.85 -13.71
C ARG A 168 17.15 -18.64 -15.03
N PHE A 169 17.27 -17.43 -15.57
CA PHE A 169 16.70 -17.08 -16.85
C PHE A 169 17.74 -17.17 -17.96
N SER A 170 17.41 -17.84 -19.06
CA SER A 170 18.22 -17.78 -20.29
C SER A 170 18.23 -16.36 -20.87
N LYS A 171 19.20 -16.03 -21.74
CA LYS A 171 19.26 -14.70 -22.38
C LYS A 171 17.97 -14.28 -23.09
N LYS A 172 17.15 -15.24 -23.56
CA LYS A 172 15.86 -14.96 -24.20
C LYS A 172 14.76 -14.70 -23.18
N GLU A 173 14.92 -15.19 -21.95
CA GLU A 173 13.95 -15.12 -20.85
C GLU A 173 14.29 -14.01 -19.83
N GLN A 174 15.52 -13.45 -19.85
CA GLN A 174 16.00 -12.41 -18.90
C GLN A 174 15.13 -11.16 -18.83
N ALA A 175 14.21 -11.00 -19.76
CA ALA A 175 13.21 -9.95 -19.74
C ALA A 175 12.01 -10.24 -18.83
N GLY A 176 12.01 -11.38 -18.11
CA GLY A 176 10.85 -11.81 -17.32
C GLY A 176 9.59 -12.11 -18.16
N LYS A 177 9.72 -12.06 -19.50
CA LYS A 177 8.60 -12.35 -20.41
C LYS A 177 8.21 -13.81 -20.27
N GLY A 178 7.03 -14.05 -19.72
CA GLY A 178 6.47 -15.37 -19.51
C GLY A 178 6.52 -15.88 -18.06
N PHE A 179 7.32 -15.26 -17.17
CA PHE A 179 7.32 -15.60 -15.75
C PHE A 179 6.57 -14.58 -14.90
N PHE A 180 6.86 -13.28 -15.10
CA PHE A 180 6.09 -12.20 -14.47
C PHE A 180 5.06 -11.68 -15.46
N TYR A 181 3.78 -11.83 -15.12
CA TYR A 181 2.67 -11.49 -16.02
C TYR A 181 2.13 -10.08 -15.80
N CYS A 182 2.49 -9.43 -14.68
CA CYS A 182 1.99 -8.10 -14.34
C CYS A 182 3.01 -7.28 -13.55
N GLU A 183 2.78 -5.97 -13.52
CA GLU A 183 3.63 -4.97 -12.85
C GLU A 183 3.69 -5.20 -11.34
N GLU A 184 2.58 -5.65 -10.73
CA GLU A 184 2.48 -5.96 -9.32
C GLU A 184 3.43 -7.09 -8.89
N GLN A 185 3.64 -8.09 -9.75
CA GLN A 185 4.61 -9.18 -9.48
C GLN A 185 6.05 -8.66 -9.51
N MET A 186 6.38 -7.81 -10.48
CA MET A 186 7.72 -7.20 -10.56
C MET A 186 7.99 -6.29 -9.37
N THR A 187 7.00 -5.51 -8.97
CA THR A 187 7.09 -4.64 -7.77
C THR A 187 7.21 -5.48 -6.50
N SER A 188 6.49 -6.59 -6.39
CA SER A 188 6.61 -7.51 -5.25
C SER A 188 7.99 -8.18 -5.20
N LEU A 189 8.56 -8.59 -6.35
CA LEU A 189 9.92 -9.12 -6.41
C LEU A 189 10.95 -8.07 -5.95
N ALA A 190 10.80 -6.83 -6.39
CA ALA A 190 11.69 -5.74 -5.98
C ALA A 190 11.62 -5.48 -4.47
N LEU A 191 10.41 -5.51 -3.89
CA LEU A 191 10.24 -5.39 -2.44
C LEU A 191 10.81 -6.61 -1.71
N LEU A 192 10.64 -7.84 -2.22
CA LEU A 192 11.26 -9.04 -1.64
C LEU A 192 12.78 -8.93 -1.62
N GLU A 193 13.39 -8.35 -2.66
CA GLU A 193 14.84 -8.05 -2.70
C GLU A 193 15.21 -6.97 -1.67
N LEU A 194 14.52 -5.83 -1.66
CA LEU A 194 14.79 -4.72 -0.75
C LEU A 194 14.67 -5.11 0.73
N PHE A 195 13.70 -5.96 1.07
CA PHE A 195 13.55 -6.53 2.41
C PHE A 195 14.58 -7.61 2.74
N GLY A 196 15.40 -8.05 1.77
CA GLY A 196 16.37 -9.14 1.95
C GLY A 196 15.75 -10.52 2.02
N PHE A 197 14.50 -10.69 1.58
CA PHE A 197 13.81 -11.98 1.57
C PHE A 197 14.22 -12.85 0.37
N MET A 198 14.63 -12.21 -0.71
CA MET A 198 15.13 -12.88 -1.91
C MET A 198 16.38 -12.16 -2.43
N THR A 199 17.19 -12.90 -3.16
CA THR A 199 18.32 -12.36 -3.94
C THR A 199 17.93 -12.25 -5.40
N VAL A 200 18.32 -11.16 -6.06
CA VAL A 200 18.10 -10.96 -7.49
C VAL A 200 19.41 -10.60 -8.16
N VAL A 201 19.89 -11.48 -9.05
CA VAL A 201 21.03 -11.18 -9.91
C VAL A 201 20.52 -10.44 -11.15
N ARG A 202 21.01 -9.22 -11.33
CA ARG A 202 20.61 -8.37 -12.46
C ARG A 202 21.36 -8.77 -13.72
N GLY A 203 20.62 -8.95 -14.79
CA GLY A 203 21.17 -9.11 -16.13
C GLY A 203 21.66 -7.79 -16.72
N LYS A 204 22.31 -7.85 -17.88
CA LYS A 204 22.67 -6.63 -18.62
C LYS A 204 21.41 -5.90 -19.05
N PRO A 205 21.38 -4.55 -18.97
CA PRO A 205 20.25 -3.78 -19.47
C PRO A 205 19.91 -4.12 -20.93
N ILE A 206 18.63 -4.32 -21.20
CA ILE A 206 18.12 -4.69 -22.54
C ILE A 206 17.20 -3.55 -22.98
N GLU A 207 17.37 -3.05 -24.22
CA GLU A 207 16.52 -2.00 -24.77
C GLU A 207 15.03 -2.42 -24.74
N GLY A 208 14.19 -1.51 -24.25
CA GLY A 208 12.75 -1.76 -24.13
C GLY A 208 12.32 -2.59 -22.91
N ILE A 209 13.27 -3.02 -22.07
CA ILE A 209 13.01 -3.79 -20.84
C ILE A 209 13.31 -2.94 -19.62
N SER A 210 12.38 -2.93 -18.66
CA SER A 210 12.51 -2.17 -17.42
C SER A 210 13.54 -2.77 -16.46
N TRP A 211 13.51 -4.07 -16.28
CA TRP A 211 14.41 -4.79 -15.37
C TRP A 211 14.78 -6.15 -15.96
N ALA A 212 16.06 -6.31 -16.32
CA ALA A 212 16.60 -7.59 -16.75
C ALA A 212 17.04 -8.39 -15.53
N VAL A 213 16.37 -9.51 -15.28
CA VAL A 213 16.67 -10.45 -14.19
C VAL A 213 17.37 -11.67 -14.78
N GLU A 214 18.51 -12.05 -14.22
CA GLU A 214 19.29 -13.22 -14.62
C GLU A 214 19.08 -14.41 -13.68
N GLU A 215 18.99 -14.15 -12.37
CA GLU A 215 18.74 -15.19 -11.36
C GLU A 215 17.94 -14.63 -10.20
N ILE A 216 17.06 -15.46 -9.63
CA ILE A 216 16.34 -15.19 -8.40
C ILE A 216 16.59 -16.33 -7.43
N GLY A 217 16.93 -16.03 -6.19
CA GLY A 217 17.18 -17.03 -5.16
C GLY A 217 16.45 -16.71 -3.85
N HIS A 218 16.17 -17.74 -3.08
CA HIS A 218 15.68 -17.62 -1.73
C HIS A 218 16.80 -17.20 -0.77
N THR A 219 16.45 -16.50 0.31
CA THR A 219 17.34 -16.34 1.46
C THR A 219 16.78 -17.14 2.64
N PRO A 220 17.64 -17.74 3.50
CA PRO A 220 17.16 -18.43 4.69
C PRO A 220 16.30 -17.55 5.60
N PHE A 221 16.68 -16.28 5.71
CA PHE A 221 15.92 -15.26 6.43
C PHE A 221 14.54 -15.02 5.78
N GLY A 222 14.50 -14.87 4.46
CA GLY A 222 13.26 -14.66 3.73
C GLY A 222 12.30 -15.82 3.87
N ASP A 223 12.77 -17.05 3.74
CA ASP A 223 11.93 -18.24 3.88
C ASP A 223 11.34 -18.36 5.28
N GLN A 224 12.14 -18.04 6.31
CA GLN A 224 11.67 -18.04 7.69
C GLN A 224 10.59 -17.00 7.93
N MET A 225 10.84 -15.75 7.47
CA MET A 225 9.91 -14.63 7.63
C MET A 225 8.61 -14.84 6.85
N LEU A 226 8.73 -15.18 5.56
CA LEU A 226 7.56 -15.32 4.69
C LEU A 226 6.71 -16.55 5.07
N THR A 227 7.32 -17.62 5.55
CA THR A 227 6.56 -18.75 6.12
C THR A 227 5.74 -18.32 7.33
N LEU A 228 6.31 -17.50 8.22
CA LEU A 228 5.60 -17.01 9.42
C LEU A 228 4.48 -16.03 9.05
N ILE A 229 4.74 -15.13 8.11
CA ILE A 229 3.83 -14.03 7.76
C ILE A 229 2.79 -14.46 6.75
N LEU A 230 3.16 -15.21 5.71
CA LEU A 230 2.33 -15.54 4.55
C LEU A 230 2.00 -17.03 4.42
N GLY A 231 2.48 -17.86 5.33
CA GLY A 231 2.45 -19.33 5.26
C GLY A 231 1.07 -19.98 5.44
N GLY A 232 0.08 -19.56 4.67
CA GLY A 232 -1.27 -20.14 4.67
C GLY A 232 -2.26 -19.36 5.54
N PHE A 233 -3.39 -19.98 5.91
CA PHE A 233 -4.44 -19.35 6.73
C PHE A 233 -4.01 -19.05 8.16
N ASP A 234 -2.95 -19.69 8.65
CA ASP A 234 -2.37 -19.46 9.98
C ASP A 234 -1.27 -18.37 9.97
N GLY A 235 -0.98 -17.79 8.79
CA GLY A 235 -0.02 -16.70 8.66
C GLY A 235 -0.51 -15.40 9.28
N LEU A 236 0.42 -14.59 9.80
CA LEU A 236 0.08 -13.33 10.47
C LEU A 236 -0.78 -12.41 9.62
N CYS A 237 -0.59 -12.38 8.29
CA CYS A 237 -1.38 -11.55 7.36
C CYS A 237 -2.85 -11.95 7.24
N PHE A 238 -3.20 -13.17 7.61
CA PHE A 238 -4.54 -13.71 7.37
C PHE A 238 -5.33 -13.95 8.65
N SER A 239 -4.80 -13.56 9.80
CA SER A 239 -5.50 -13.68 11.07
C SER A 239 -6.60 -12.61 11.20
N ARG A 240 -7.77 -13.01 11.73
CA ARG A 240 -8.99 -12.18 11.79
C ARG A 240 -8.99 -11.08 12.85
N GLU A 241 -7.97 -10.97 13.71
CA GLU A 241 -7.98 -10.07 14.88
C GLU A 241 -7.34 -8.69 14.63
N GLN A 242 -7.26 -8.22 13.40
CA GLN A 242 -6.43 -7.04 13.10
C GLN A 242 -7.27 -5.86 12.62
N SER A 243 -7.15 -4.72 13.32
CA SER A 243 -7.57 -3.44 12.79
C SER A 243 -6.65 -3.04 11.63
N ASP A 244 -7.22 -2.61 10.52
CA ASP A 244 -6.49 -2.46 9.24
C ASP A 244 -5.47 -1.31 9.19
N LEU A 245 -5.42 -0.45 10.19
CA LEU A 245 -4.67 0.81 10.10
C LEU A 245 -3.53 0.96 11.12
N ASP A 246 -3.50 0.21 12.22
CA ASP A 246 -2.49 0.39 13.26
C ASP A 246 -1.16 -0.29 12.89
N PHE A 247 -0.04 0.35 13.25
CA PHE A 247 1.29 -0.27 13.20
C PHE A 247 1.62 -0.97 14.53
N GLY A 248 2.51 -1.98 14.47
CA GLY A 248 2.91 -2.76 15.63
C GLY A 248 2.04 -3.98 15.92
N VAL A 249 1.11 -4.32 15.06
CA VAL A 249 0.22 -5.49 15.22
C VAL A 249 1.01 -6.80 15.29
N TRP A 250 2.07 -6.90 14.49
CA TRP A 250 2.95 -8.09 14.48
C TRP A 250 4.09 -8.02 15.49
N GLN A 251 4.26 -6.90 16.18
CA GLN A 251 5.38 -6.70 17.10
C GLN A 251 5.53 -7.85 18.09
N LYS A 252 4.46 -8.22 18.79
CA LYS A 252 4.50 -9.32 19.78
C LYS A 252 4.95 -10.65 19.16
N ALA A 253 4.51 -10.95 17.95
CA ALA A 253 4.83 -12.21 17.27
C ALA A 253 6.26 -12.22 16.71
N LEU A 254 6.76 -11.06 16.24
CA LEU A 254 8.05 -10.93 15.59
C LEU A 254 9.17 -10.43 16.53
N GLN A 255 8.84 -9.98 17.73
CA GLN A 255 9.81 -9.47 18.70
C GLN A 255 10.95 -10.45 19.06
N PRO A 256 10.74 -11.78 19.11
CA PRO A 256 11.86 -12.72 19.31
C PRO A 256 12.93 -12.65 18.21
N MET A 257 12.53 -12.31 16.96
CA MET A 257 13.45 -12.10 15.83
C MET A 257 14.00 -10.67 15.80
N PHE A 258 13.21 -9.69 16.23
CA PHE A 258 13.56 -8.28 16.25
C PHE A 258 13.48 -7.68 17.65
N PRO A 259 14.40 -8.03 18.56
CA PRO A 259 14.32 -7.61 19.97
C PRO A 259 14.43 -6.09 20.16
N ARG A 260 14.97 -5.35 19.16
CA ARG A 260 15.03 -3.90 19.16
C ARG A 260 13.75 -3.21 18.63
N TRP A 261 12.75 -3.97 18.24
CA TRP A 261 11.46 -3.42 17.82
C TRP A 261 10.63 -3.06 19.06
N VAL A 262 10.61 -1.79 19.45
CA VAL A 262 9.92 -1.26 20.63
C VAL A 262 8.83 -0.26 20.23
N ASN A 263 9.12 0.65 19.30
CA ASN A 263 8.22 1.73 18.91
C ASN A 263 7.63 1.50 17.50
N ASN A 264 6.49 2.10 17.28
CA ASN A 264 5.75 2.02 16.03
C ASN A 264 5.28 3.41 15.59
N LEU A 265 5.07 3.58 14.28
CA LEU A 265 4.38 4.74 13.74
C LEU A 265 2.95 4.77 14.29
N LYS A 266 2.50 5.95 14.66
CA LYS A 266 1.11 6.21 15.06
C LYS A 266 0.48 7.10 14.02
N LEU A 267 -0.55 6.59 13.36
CA LEU A 267 -1.29 7.39 12.40
C LEU A 267 -2.01 8.53 13.11
N PRO A 268 -2.10 9.70 12.49
CA PRO A 268 -2.87 10.80 13.07
C PRO A 268 -4.34 10.38 13.19
N GLU A 269 -4.95 10.71 14.32
CA GLU A 269 -6.38 10.48 14.51
C GLU A 269 -7.18 11.25 13.47
N PRO A 270 -8.30 10.68 12.98
CA PRO A 270 -9.21 11.40 12.11
C PRO A 270 -9.68 12.69 12.76
N VAL A 271 -9.51 13.82 12.08
CA VAL A 271 -9.93 15.13 12.59
C VAL A 271 -11.39 15.36 12.22
N PHE A 272 -12.24 15.56 13.23
CA PHE A 272 -13.60 16.00 13.02
C PHE A 272 -13.60 17.46 12.57
N ARG A 273 -14.22 17.73 11.43
CA ARG A 273 -14.39 19.07 10.86
C ARG A 273 -15.83 19.52 11.11
N ASP A 274 -16.03 20.42 12.05
CA ASP A 274 -17.33 20.99 12.36
C ASP A 274 -17.85 21.90 11.24
N GLY A 275 -19.17 22.10 11.21
CA GLY A 275 -19.83 23.00 10.29
C GLY A 275 -20.88 22.34 9.39
N ILE A 276 -21.23 23.05 8.32
CA ILE A 276 -22.21 22.56 7.34
C ILE A 276 -21.48 22.17 6.06
N PHE A 277 -21.65 20.94 5.65
CA PHE A 277 -21.13 20.40 4.40
C PHE A 277 -22.14 20.58 3.27
N TYR A 278 -21.64 21.01 2.11
CA TYR A 278 -22.46 21.21 0.92
C TYR A 278 -22.06 20.20 -0.15
N PHE A 279 -22.97 19.30 -0.50
CA PHE A 279 -22.77 18.31 -1.54
C PHE A 279 -23.54 18.70 -2.80
N LYS A 280 -22.84 18.69 -3.95
CA LYS A 280 -23.49 18.69 -5.26
C LYS A 280 -23.65 17.25 -5.70
N VAL A 281 -24.84 16.70 -5.58
CA VAL A 281 -25.17 15.34 -6.00
C VAL A 281 -25.70 15.37 -7.43
N SER A 282 -25.13 14.52 -8.31
CA SER A 282 -25.49 14.46 -9.74
C SER A 282 -25.84 13.04 -10.15
N LEU A 283 -26.98 12.89 -10.81
CA LEU A 283 -27.42 11.64 -11.45
C LEU A 283 -27.52 11.91 -12.96
N GLY A 284 -26.42 11.71 -13.69
CA GLY A 284 -26.33 12.11 -15.07
C GLY A 284 -26.48 13.63 -15.23
N LYS A 285 -27.56 14.10 -15.92
CA LYS A 285 -27.83 15.54 -16.13
C LYS A 285 -28.48 16.23 -14.92
N PRO A 286 -29.50 15.66 -14.25
CA PRO A 286 -30.09 16.28 -13.05
C PRO A 286 -29.09 16.30 -11.90
N TRP A 287 -29.17 17.38 -11.12
CA TRP A 287 -28.36 17.53 -9.91
C TRP A 287 -29.16 18.20 -8.80
N ARG A 288 -28.71 17.97 -7.58
CA ARG A 288 -29.26 18.56 -6.33
C ARG A 288 -28.13 19.10 -5.49
N ARG A 289 -28.43 20.10 -4.67
CA ARG A 289 -27.54 20.60 -3.62
C ARG A 289 -28.10 20.19 -2.27
N ILE A 290 -27.33 19.46 -1.51
CA ILE A 290 -27.66 19.01 -0.16
C ILE A 290 -26.74 19.74 0.79
N ALA A 291 -27.32 20.33 1.86
CA ALA A 291 -26.59 20.90 2.98
C ALA A 291 -26.87 20.01 4.19
N ILE A 292 -25.82 19.55 4.87
CA ILE A 292 -25.93 18.66 6.03
C ILE A 292 -24.88 19.06 7.07
N ALA A 293 -25.20 18.97 8.35
CA ALA A 293 -24.26 19.28 9.41
C ALA A 293 -23.25 18.15 9.61
N ALA A 294 -22.09 18.49 10.14
CA ALA A 294 -20.96 17.60 10.31
C ALA A 294 -21.22 16.39 11.22
N ASP A 295 -22.09 16.56 12.20
CA ASP A 295 -22.49 15.56 13.19
C ASP A 295 -23.50 14.54 12.68
N HIS A 296 -24.11 14.77 11.52
CA HIS A 296 -24.97 13.78 10.88
C HIS A 296 -24.13 12.61 10.29
N SER A 297 -24.75 11.44 10.24
CA SER A 297 -24.16 10.24 9.67
C SER A 297 -24.20 10.25 8.13
N LEU A 298 -23.40 9.38 7.52
CA LEU A 298 -23.50 9.12 6.08
C LEU A 298 -24.80 8.40 5.69
N GLU A 299 -25.45 7.71 6.64
CA GLU A 299 -26.81 7.18 6.45
C GLU A 299 -27.82 8.29 6.22
N GLU A 300 -27.80 9.32 7.07
CA GLU A 300 -28.68 10.48 6.92
C GLU A 300 -28.38 11.25 5.61
N LEU A 301 -27.11 11.31 5.18
CA LEU A 301 -26.77 11.86 3.88
C LEU A 301 -27.34 10.99 2.73
N ALA A 302 -27.29 9.66 2.86
CA ALA A 302 -27.85 8.73 1.87
C ALA A 302 -29.37 8.93 1.77
N ASP A 303 -30.08 9.02 2.89
CA ASP A 303 -31.51 9.29 2.93
C ASP A 303 -31.88 10.61 2.23
N CYS A 304 -31.08 11.66 2.50
CA CYS A 304 -31.25 12.94 1.81
C CYS A 304 -31.04 12.81 0.28
N ILE A 305 -30.07 12.02 -0.17
CA ILE A 305 -29.81 11.79 -1.59
C ILE A 305 -30.99 11.01 -2.22
N ILE A 306 -31.39 9.90 -1.62
CA ILE A 306 -32.46 9.02 -2.06
C ILE A 306 -33.77 9.84 -2.20
N SER A 307 -34.14 10.58 -1.17
CA SER A 307 -35.31 11.45 -1.17
C SER A 307 -35.24 12.58 -2.21
N ALA A 308 -34.07 13.20 -2.41
CA ALA A 308 -33.89 14.30 -3.35
C ALA A 308 -34.04 13.88 -4.82
N PHE A 309 -33.91 12.59 -5.12
CA PHE A 309 -34.07 12.02 -6.46
C PHE A 309 -35.33 11.14 -6.60
N ASP A 310 -36.22 11.16 -5.61
CA ASP A 310 -37.49 10.41 -5.58
C ASP A 310 -37.32 8.88 -5.75
N PHE A 311 -36.28 8.31 -5.13
CA PHE A 311 -36.08 6.87 -5.04
C PHE A 311 -36.85 6.27 -3.86
N ASP A 312 -37.23 5.00 -3.96
CA ASP A 312 -38.09 4.31 -3.00
C ASP A 312 -37.43 3.98 -1.65
N GLY A 313 -36.09 4.04 -1.56
CA GLY A 313 -35.34 3.75 -0.34
C GLY A 313 -35.34 2.29 0.11
N ASP A 314 -35.62 1.37 -0.79
CA ASP A 314 -35.77 -0.07 -0.53
C ASP A 314 -34.54 -0.90 -0.96
N HIS A 315 -33.48 -0.24 -1.42
CA HIS A 315 -32.25 -0.88 -1.88
C HIS A 315 -31.05 -0.48 -1.02
N LEU A 316 -30.03 -1.37 -1.02
CA LEU A 316 -28.76 -1.14 -0.37
C LEU A 316 -27.96 -0.06 -1.07
N HIS A 317 -27.18 0.69 -0.29
CA HIS A 317 -26.30 1.73 -0.80
C HIS A 317 -24.90 1.67 -0.21
N ARG A 318 -23.97 2.40 -0.82
CA ARG A 318 -22.63 2.64 -0.28
C ARG A 318 -22.00 3.90 -0.83
N PHE A 319 -21.12 4.48 -0.03
CA PHE A 319 -20.19 5.51 -0.47
C PHE A 319 -18.81 4.91 -0.76
N GLN A 320 -18.17 5.36 -1.83
CA GLN A 320 -16.77 5.04 -2.12
C GLN A 320 -15.93 6.31 -1.93
N ILE A 321 -15.24 6.39 -0.81
CA ILE A 321 -14.48 7.55 -0.42
C ILE A 321 -13.01 7.27 -0.71
N ARG A 322 -12.37 8.13 -1.51
CA ARG A 322 -10.93 8.05 -1.71
C ARG A 322 -10.26 8.98 -0.72
N ASP A 323 -9.45 8.39 0.17
CA ASP A 323 -8.67 9.18 1.13
C ASP A 323 -7.47 9.87 0.47
N SER A 324 -6.74 10.67 1.26
CA SER A 324 -5.52 11.40 0.81
C SER A 324 -4.43 10.46 0.28
N ASP A 325 -4.43 9.21 0.71
CA ASP A 325 -3.44 8.20 0.32
C ASP A 325 -3.85 7.47 -0.95
N GLY A 326 -5.04 7.76 -1.47
CA GLY A 326 -5.60 7.15 -2.66
C GLY A 326 -6.27 5.79 -2.42
N LYS A 327 -6.32 5.31 -1.18
CA LYS A 327 -7.10 4.13 -0.80
C LYS A 327 -8.59 4.44 -0.93
N VAL A 328 -9.35 3.49 -1.41
CA VAL A 328 -10.82 3.60 -1.48
C VAL A 328 -11.43 2.92 -0.26
N LEU A 329 -12.05 3.72 0.57
CA LEU A 329 -12.88 3.27 1.69
C LEU A 329 -14.30 3.04 1.15
N SER A 330 -14.86 1.86 1.39
CA SER A 330 -16.27 1.57 1.13
C SER A 330 -17.03 1.66 2.44
N VAL A 331 -17.89 2.68 2.57
CA VAL A 331 -18.79 2.83 3.71
C VAL A 331 -20.16 2.33 3.27
N ASN A 332 -20.64 1.27 3.88
CA ASN A 332 -21.74 0.47 3.38
C ASN A 332 -23.02 0.65 4.23
N HIS A 333 -24.18 0.40 3.63
CA HIS A 333 -25.43 0.32 4.33
C HIS A 333 -25.35 -0.66 5.52
N PRO A 334 -25.94 -0.38 6.69
CA PRO A 334 -25.85 -1.20 7.92
C PRO A 334 -26.28 -2.66 7.75
N ALA A 335 -27.15 -2.96 6.79
CA ALA A 335 -27.58 -4.33 6.51
C ALA A 335 -26.50 -5.21 5.81
N ILE A 336 -25.35 -4.64 5.42
CA ILE A 336 -24.23 -5.40 4.85
C ILE A 336 -23.31 -5.80 6.00
N THR A 337 -23.60 -6.91 6.64
CA THR A 337 -22.97 -7.37 7.89
C THR A 337 -21.48 -7.71 7.80
N ASP A 338 -20.97 -7.98 6.60
CA ASP A 338 -19.56 -8.32 6.37
C ASP A 338 -18.69 -7.10 6.04
N ALA A 339 -19.24 -5.88 6.22
CA ALA A 339 -18.53 -4.64 5.94
C ALA A 339 -17.80 -4.12 7.18
N ASP A 340 -16.59 -3.55 6.96
CA ASP A 340 -15.77 -2.98 8.03
C ASP A 340 -16.27 -1.59 8.49
N LEU A 341 -16.99 -0.86 7.61
CA LEU A 341 -17.47 0.50 7.88
C LEU A 341 -18.96 0.62 7.46
N HIS A 342 -19.78 1.13 8.36
CA HIS A 342 -21.20 1.36 8.13
C HIS A 342 -21.56 2.83 8.09
N THR A 343 -22.56 3.16 7.28
CA THR A 343 -23.00 4.53 7.03
C THR A 343 -23.62 5.20 8.24
N ASP A 344 -24.26 4.46 9.13
CA ASP A 344 -24.85 4.94 10.37
C ASP A 344 -23.82 5.27 11.47
N GLU A 345 -22.63 4.66 11.39
CA GLU A 345 -21.53 4.88 12.35
C GLU A 345 -20.53 5.95 11.89
N PHE A 346 -20.62 6.40 10.62
CA PHE A 346 -19.62 7.31 10.03
C PHE A 346 -20.21 8.73 9.88
N ALA A 347 -19.77 9.66 10.72
CA ALA A 347 -20.22 11.05 10.65
C ALA A 347 -19.58 11.80 9.47
N VAL A 348 -20.35 12.70 8.84
CA VAL A 348 -19.95 13.55 7.72
C VAL A 348 -18.70 14.37 8.03
N GLY A 349 -18.54 14.83 9.28
CA GLY A 349 -17.38 15.60 9.73
C GLY A 349 -16.05 14.85 9.69
N TYR A 350 -16.06 13.52 9.68
CA TYR A 350 -14.86 12.69 9.54
C TYR A 350 -14.50 12.32 8.10
N LEU A 351 -15.25 12.79 7.11
CA LEU A 351 -14.93 12.49 5.70
C LEU A 351 -13.50 12.94 5.34
N PRO A 352 -12.59 12.04 4.92
CA PRO A 352 -11.21 12.37 4.58
C PRO A 352 -11.13 12.92 3.15
N VAL A 353 -11.94 13.92 2.83
CA VAL A 353 -12.06 14.48 1.47
C VAL A 353 -11.78 15.97 1.48
N GLU A 354 -11.30 16.48 0.34
CA GLU A 354 -11.11 17.90 0.12
C GLU A 354 -12.29 18.51 -0.64
N GLU A 355 -12.38 19.84 -0.61
CA GLU A 355 -13.39 20.59 -1.37
C GLU A 355 -13.25 20.29 -2.88
N GLY A 356 -14.38 19.97 -3.51
CA GLY A 356 -14.44 19.62 -4.93
C GLY A 356 -14.07 18.17 -5.26
N GLN A 357 -13.72 17.37 -4.30
CA GLN A 357 -13.50 15.94 -4.50
C GLN A 357 -14.83 15.21 -4.75
N ALA A 358 -14.84 14.30 -5.73
CA ALA A 358 -16.00 13.48 -6.03
C ALA A 358 -16.04 12.23 -5.15
N ILE A 359 -17.21 11.95 -4.58
CA ILE A 359 -17.51 10.74 -3.82
C ILE A 359 -18.57 9.96 -4.60
N PRO A 360 -18.27 8.79 -5.18
CA PRO A 360 -19.28 7.92 -5.75
C PRO A 360 -20.27 7.43 -4.68
N PHE A 361 -21.55 7.66 -4.93
CA PHE A 361 -22.66 7.05 -4.21
C PHE A 361 -23.29 6.00 -5.12
N ILE A 362 -23.39 4.78 -4.64
CA ILE A 362 -23.90 3.63 -5.39
C ILE A 362 -25.15 3.16 -4.67
N TYR A 363 -26.26 3.15 -5.39
CA TYR A 363 -27.57 2.72 -4.92
C TYR A 363 -28.04 1.56 -5.81
N ASP A 364 -28.67 0.56 -5.23
CA ASP A 364 -29.18 -0.64 -5.92
C ASP A 364 -28.09 -1.37 -6.75
N PHE A 365 -27.02 -1.81 -6.07
CA PHE A 365 -25.95 -2.57 -6.74
C PHE A 365 -26.25 -4.07 -6.90
N GLY A 366 -27.47 -4.50 -6.59
CA GLY A 366 -27.96 -5.86 -6.86
C GLY A 366 -28.60 -6.04 -8.23
N ALA A 367 -28.84 -4.96 -8.97
CA ALA A 367 -29.53 -4.98 -10.26
C ALA A 367 -28.60 -5.00 -11.50
N ASN A 368 -27.27 -5.17 -11.33
CA ASN A 368 -26.29 -5.22 -12.43
C ASN A 368 -25.74 -6.62 -12.62
#